data_d63dc651ec105779431ad733ed37f931
#
_entry.id   d63dc651ec105779431ad733ed37f931
#
_cell.length_a   1.000
_cell.length_b   1.000
_cell.length_c   1.000
_cell.angle_alpha   90.00
_cell.angle_beta   90.00
_cell.angle_gamma   90.00
#
_symmetry.space_group_name_H-M   'P 1'
#
loop_
_entity.id
_entity.type
_entity.pdbx_description
1 polymer ?
#
loop_
_entity_poly.entity_id
_entity_poly.type
_entity_poly.pdbx_seq_one_letter_code
_entity_poly.pdbx_strand_id
1 'polypeptide(L)'
;MSATIMPQDCIADICSLARANGVYALTYADTQIAAESDSDEYVKKEAICNSTTIKKVDDLRKFVDYPVEKFLVVGEHEKLLPVQKALLDKHEGVINAFFSESYFLEVVPAGVAKDASLDKLLTMLDITSEELVACGDGMNDIPMLKYAGLAAVMENAYPEVKKYADVDVPSNDDCGVAYVIDNYIL
;
A
#
# COMPACT_ATOMS: atom_id res chain seq x y z
N MET A 1 9.48 15.40 9.55
CA MET A 1 9.84 14.38 8.54
C MET A 1 9.52 14.94 7.17
N SER A 2 10.42 14.92 6.19
CA SER A 2 10.08 15.34 4.83
C SER A 2 9.29 14.20 4.18
N ALA A 3 8.06 14.46 3.77
CA ALA A 3 7.28 13.54 2.95
C ALA A 3 7.98 13.34 1.59
N THR A 4 8.07 12.10 1.13
CA THR A 4 8.56 11.82 -0.22
C THR A 4 7.38 11.93 -1.17
N ILE A 5 7.45 12.89 -2.11
CA ILE A 5 6.33 13.28 -2.98
C ILE A 5 6.45 12.58 -4.33
N MET A 6 5.31 12.18 -4.88
CA MET A 6 5.19 11.58 -6.21
C MET A 6 5.60 12.61 -7.28
N PRO A 7 6.55 12.28 -8.19
CA PRO A 7 6.91 13.16 -9.30
C PRO A 7 5.72 13.39 -10.26
N GLN A 8 5.60 14.60 -10.77
CA GLN A 8 4.47 14.99 -11.65
C GLN A 8 4.39 14.14 -12.94
N ASP A 9 5.54 13.77 -13.51
CA ASP A 9 5.58 12.90 -14.70
C ASP A 9 5.01 11.50 -14.40
N CYS A 10 5.25 10.98 -13.20
CA CYS A 10 4.68 9.71 -12.76
C CYS A 10 3.15 9.78 -12.65
N ILE A 11 2.61 10.89 -12.11
CA ILE A 11 1.16 11.11 -12.01
C ILE A 11 0.49 11.07 -13.38
N ALA A 12 1.11 11.74 -14.38
CA ALA A 12 0.59 11.76 -15.73
C ALA A 12 0.53 10.35 -16.35
N ASP A 13 1.56 9.54 -16.11
CA ASP A 13 1.64 8.18 -16.62
C ASP A 13 0.69 7.23 -15.89
N ILE A 14 0.58 7.33 -14.57
CA ILE A 14 -0.39 6.55 -13.78
C ILE A 14 -1.81 6.75 -14.33
N CYS A 15 -2.24 8.01 -14.47
CA CYS A 15 -3.57 8.32 -14.99
C CYS A 15 -3.76 7.85 -16.45
N SER A 16 -2.74 8.00 -17.29
CA SER A 16 -2.81 7.61 -18.70
C SER A 16 -2.86 6.09 -18.86
N LEU A 17 -2.04 5.35 -18.13
CA LEU A 17 -2.00 3.88 -18.15
C LEU A 17 -3.28 3.28 -17.57
N ALA A 18 -3.82 3.85 -16.49
CA ALA A 18 -5.09 3.41 -15.93
C ALA A 18 -6.22 3.51 -16.97
N ARG A 19 -6.36 4.67 -17.61
CA ARG A 19 -7.37 4.88 -18.69
C ARG A 19 -7.17 3.92 -19.86
N ALA A 20 -5.92 3.73 -20.33
CA ALA A 20 -5.60 2.86 -21.45
C ALA A 20 -5.95 1.38 -21.19
N ASN A 21 -5.93 0.95 -19.94
CA ASN A 21 -6.24 -0.42 -19.53
C ASN A 21 -7.68 -0.58 -18.98
N GLY A 22 -8.51 0.48 -19.02
CA GLY A 22 -9.90 0.43 -18.55
C GLY A 22 -10.03 0.19 -17.05
N VAL A 23 -9.10 0.76 -16.28
CA VAL A 23 -9.09 0.75 -14.81
C VAL A 23 -9.02 2.20 -14.29
N TYR A 24 -9.22 2.41 -12.99
CA TYR A 24 -9.23 3.74 -12.41
C TYR A 24 -8.01 4.00 -11.54
N ALA A 25 -7.44 5.20 -11.69
CA ALA A 25 -6.49 5.74 -10.73
C ALA A 25 -7.24 6.60 -9.71
N LEU A 26 -6.77 6.58 -8.48
CA LEU A 26 -7.27 7.44 -7.41
C LEU A 26 -6.12 7.89 -6.50
N THR A 27 -6.35 8.97 -5.77
CA THR A 27 -5.47 9.47 -4.72
C THR A 27 -6.28 10.12 -3.61
N TYR A 28 -5.61 10.61 -2.58
CA TYR A 28 -6.27 11.20 -1.42
C TYR A 28 -6.17 12.73 -1.48
N ALA A 29 -7.30 13.39 -1.28
CA ALA A 29 -7.43 14.84 -1.24
C ALA A 29 -8.11 15.23 0.06
N ASP A 30 -7.38 15.81 0.99
CA ASP A 30 -7.84 16.07 2.36
C ASP A 30 -8.36 14.78 3.03
N THR A 31 -9.66 14.73 3.26
CA THR A 31 -10.34 13.57 3.90
C THR A 31 -11.11 12.70 2.90
N GLN A 32 -10.95 12.93 1.60
CA GLN A 32 -11.71 12.24 0.55
C GLN A 32 -10.78 11.51 -0.42
N ILE A 33 -11.32 10.53 -1.11
CA ILE A 33 -10.69 9.90 -2.27
C ILE A 33 -11.05 10.70 -3.52
N ALA A 34 -10.05 11.21 -4.25
CA ALA A 34 -10.26 11.81 -5.56
C ALA A 34 -10.12 10.75 -6.65
N ALA A 35 -11.15 10.60 -7.49
CA ALA A 35 -11.19 9.66 -8.60
C ALA A 35 -12.08 10.16 -9.73
N GLU A 36 -11.88 9.63 -10.96
CA GLU A 36 -12.70 9.98 -12.11
C GLU A 36 -14.06 9.24 -12.14
N SER A 37 -14.23 8.23 -11.29
CA SER A 37 -15.50 7.51 -11.11
C SER A 37 -15.90 7.50 -9.63
N ASP A 38 -17.18 7.74 -9.38
CA ASP A 38 -17.84 7.57 -8.09
C ASP A 38 -18.76 6.35 -8.05
N SER A 39 -18.88 5.65 -9.18
CA SER A 39 -19.76 4.49 -9.35
C SER A 39 -19.01 3.17 -9.49
N ASP A 40 -17.72 3.20 -9.82
CA ASP A 40 -16.89 2.00 -9.95
C ASP A 40 -16.82 1.23 -8.62
N GLU A 41 -16.88 -0.10 -8.70
CA GLU A 41 -16.93 -0.96 -7.52
C GLU A 41 -15.63 -0.96 -6.71
N TYR A 42 -14.47 -0.91 -7.38
CA TYR A 42 -13.16 -0.94 -6.70
C TYR A 42 -12.83 0.41 -6.07
N VAL A 43 -13.22 1.52 -6.71
CA VAL A 43 -13.14 2.87 -6.11
C VAL A 43 -14.01 2.95 -4.85
N LYS A 44 -15.22 2.36 -4.89
CA LYS A 44 -16.11 2.28 -3.72
C LYS A 44 -15.54 1.40 -2.61
N LYS A 45 -14.89 0.28 -2.95
CA LYS A 45 -14.23 -0.57 -1.95
C LYS A 45 -13.20 0.22 -1.15
N GLU A 46 -12.35 0.99 -1.83
CA GLU A 46 -11.34 1.81 -1.15
C GLU A 46 -11.99 2.86 -0.23
N ALA A 47 -13.09 3.49 -0.67
CA ALA A 47 -13.82 4.45 0.15
C ALA A 47 -14.42 3.80 1.41
N ILE A 48 -14.92 2.59 1.29
CA ILE A 48 -15.47 1.81 2.42
C ILE A 48 -14.35 1.42 3.38
N CYS A 49 -13.23 0.87 2.87
CA CYS A 49 -12.08 0.47 3.69
C CYS A 49 -11.54 1.62 4.54
N ASN A 50 -11.54 2.84 4.00
CA ASN A 50 -11.05 4.03 4.69
C ASN A 50 -12.15 4.84 5.39
N SER A 51 -13.39 4.35 5.42
CA SER A 51 -14.55 5.06 6.00
C SER A 51 -14.66 6.50 5.52
N THR A 52 -14.44 6.73 4.21
CA THR A 52 -14.40 8.05 3.60
C THR A 52 -15.35 8.16 2.41
N THR A 53 -15.41 9.34 1.79
CA THR A 53 -16.26 9.64 0.63
C THR A 53 -15.41 9.85 -0.63
N ILE A 54 -16.05 9.70 -1.79
CA ILE A 54 -15.41 9.88 -3.09
C ILE A 54 -15.71 11.29 -3.60
N LYS A 55 -14.66 12.03 -3.92
CA LYS A 55 -14.70 13.27 -4.68
C LYS A 55 -14.51 12.95 -6.15
N LYS A 56 -15.60 12.93 -6.89
CA LYS A 56 -15.54 12.75 -8.34
C LYS A 56 -14.90 13.96 -9.01
N VAL A 57 -13.94 13.71 -9.90
CA VAL A 57 -13.24 14.72 -10.70
C VAL A 57 -13.31 14.35 -12.18
N ASP A 58 -13.29 15.35 -13.06
CA ASP A 58 -13.36 15.12 -14.52
C ASP A 58 -12.03 14.59 -15.09
N ASP A 59 -10.90 15.03 -14.54
CA ASP A 59 -9.56 14.64 -14.95
C ASP A 59 -8.66 14.67 -13.71
N LEU A 60 -8.31 13.48 -13.20
CA LEU A 60 -7.51 13.33 -11.98
C LEU A 60 -6.11 13.95 -12.14
N ARG A 61 -5.51 13.83 -13.32
CA ARG A 61 -4.19 14.41 -13.62
C ARG A 61 -4.16 15.93 -13.50
N LYS A 62 -5.28 16.61 -13.89
CA LYS A 62 -5.40 18.07 -13.80
C LYS A 62 -5.81 18.51 -12.40
N PHE A 63 -6.54 17.67 -11.71
CA PHE A 63 -7.02 17.94 -10.36
C PHE A 63 -5.87 17.94 -9.34
N VAL A 64 -4.88 17.06 -9.53
CA VAL A 64 -3.75 16.91 -8.60
C VAL A 64 -2.70 17.99 -8.89
N ASP A 65 -2.85 19.14 -8.24
CA ASP A 65 -1.91 20.27 -8.25
C ASP A 65 -1.21 20.49 -6.89
N TYR A 66 -1.31 19.51 -6.01
CA TYR A 66 -0.77 19.46 -4.66
C TYR A 66 0.19 18.27 -4.47
N PRO A 67 1.06 18.32 -3.43
CA PRO A 67 1.95 17.20 -3.12
C PRO A 67 1.17 15.93 -2.78
N VAL A 68 1.49 14.82 -3.46
CA VAL A 68 0.86 13.51 -3.27
C VAL A 68 1.92 12.47 -2.94
N GLU A 69 1.66 11.63 -1.96
CA GLU A 69 2.58 10.59 -1.49
C GLU A 69 2.22 9.20 -2.07
N LYS A 70 0.97 8.99 -2.47
CA LYS A 70 0.47 7.69 -2.93
C LYS A 70 -0.65 7.83 -3.96
N PHE A 71 -0.60 6.97 -4.98
CA PHE A 71 -1.73 6.65 -5.86
C PHE A 71 -2.14 5.20 -5.67
N LEU A 72 -3.41 4.92 -5.89
CA LEU A 72 -3.94 3.58 -6.08
C LEU A 72 -4.44 3.46 -7.51
N VAL A 73 -4.12 2.35 -8.19
CA VAL A 73 -4.80 1.97 -9.43
C VAL A 73 -5.64 0.74 -9.11
N VAL A 74 -6.94 0.83 -9.41
CA VAL A 74 -7.93 -0.14 -8.94
C VAL A 74 -8.69 -0.76 -10.10
N GLY A 75 -8.94 -2.07 -10.02
CA GLY A 75 -9.66 -2.81 -11.06
C GLY A 75 -9.38 -4.30 -11.02
N GLU A 76 -9.79 -5.01 -12.08
CA GLU A 76 -9.51 -6.43 -12.24
C GLU A 76 -8.00 -6.69 -12.31
N HIS A 77 -7.52 -7.71 -11.61
CA HIS A 77 -6.10 -8.03 -11.49
C HIS A 77 -5.37 -8.11 -12.84
N GLU A 78 -5.95 -8.83 -13.79
CA GLU A 78 -5.36 -9.02 -15.12
C GLU A 78 -5.15 -7.71 -15.90
N LYS A 79 -5.98 -6.69 -15.62
CA LYS A 79 -5.84 -5.35 -16.21
C LYS A 79 -4.80 -4.49 -15.47
N LEU A 80 -4.55 -4.79 -14.21
CA LEU A 80 -3.56 -4.07 -13.39
C LEU A 80 -2.13 -4.55 -13.66
N LEU A 81 -1.91 -5.81 -14.02
CA LEU A 81 -0.58 -6.37 -14.30
C LEU A 81 0.19 -5.58 -15.38
N PRO A 82 -0.39 -5.27 -16.58
CA PRO A 82 0.30 -4.46 -17.56
C PRO A 82 0.56 -3.02 -17.10
N VAL A 83 -0.31 -2.46 -16.26
CA VAL A 83 -0.11 -1.12 -15.68
C VAL A 83 1.11 -1.15 -14.74
N GLN A 84 1.17 -2.10 -13.82
CA GLN A 84 2.29 -2.29 -12.91
C GLN A 84 3.61 -2.40 -13.68
N LYS A 85 3.65 -3.32 -14.67
CA LYS A 85 4.86 -3.54 -15.47
C LYS A 85 5.31 -2.27 -16.18
N ALA A 86 4.40 -1.57 -16.85
CA ALA A 86 4.72 -0.36 -17.60
C ALA A 86 5.22 0.78 -16.69
N LEU A 87 4.64 0.91 -15.50
CA LEU A 87 5.08 1.91 -14.50
C LEU A 87 6.47 1.60 -13.98
N LEU A 88 6.75 0.36 -13.60
CA LEU A 88 8.05 -0.05 -13.10
C LEU A 88 9.15 0.04 -14.17
N ASP A 89 8.86 -0.38 -15.40
CA ASP A 89 9.81 -0.29 -16.52
C ASP A 89 10.16 1.17 -16.85
N LYS A 90 9.18 2.08 -16.81
CA LYS A 90 9.38 3.48 -17.18
C LYS A 90 10.00 4.33 -16.09
N HIS A 91 9.70 4.03 -14.84
CA HIS A 91 10.07 4.84 -13.68
C HIS A 91 10.93 4.03 -12.69
N GLU A 92 11.82 3.16 -13.22
CA GLU A 92 12.73 2.36 -12.41
C GLU A 92 13.53 3.24 -11.44
N GLY A 93 13.55 2.85 -10.17
CA GLY A 93 14.22 3.59 -9.10
C GLY A 93 13.56 4.92 -8.69
N VAL A 94 12.47 5.34 -9.34
CA VAL A 94 11.72 6.56 -9.02
C VAL A 94 10.46 6.27 -8.23
N ILE A 95 9.77 5.18 -8.56
CA ILE A 95 8.58 4.71 -7.87
C ILE A 95 8.65 3.21 -7.57
N ASN A 96 7.83 2.78 -6.62
CA ASN A 96 7.46 1.38 -6.39
C ASN A 96 5.99 1.20 -6.76
N ALA A 97 5.65 0.04 -7.31
CA ALA A 97 4.28 -0.35 -7.61
C ALA A 97 4.07 -1.81 -7.19
N PHE A 98 3.20 -2.05 -6.22
CA PHE A 98 2.96 -3.37 -5.63
C PHE A 98 1.48 -3.57 -5.30
N PHE A 99 1.05 -4.82 -5.25
CA PHE A 99 -0.31 -5.17 -4.87
C PHE A 99 -0.43 -5.28 -3.35
N SER A 100 -1.39 -4.54 -2.75
CA SER A 100 -1.85 -4.78 -1.38
C SER A 100 -3.00 -5.79 -1.37
N GLU A 101 -3.86 -5.71 -2.37
CA GLU A 101 -4.90 -6.67 -2.71
C GLU A 101 -4.86 -6.99 -4.21
N SER A 102 -5.42 -8.09 -4.65
CA SER A 102 -5.40 -8.46 -6.08
C SER A 102 -5.98 -7.38 -7.01
N TYR A 103 -6.85 -6.54 -6.49
CA TYR A 103 -7.53 -5.45 -7.20
C TYR A 103 -7.04 -4.04 -6.82
N PHE A 104 -6.02 -3.94 -5.96
CA PHE A 104 -5.39 -2.69 -5.51
C PHE A 104 -3.89 -2.68 -5.82
N LEU A 105 -3.51 -1.93 -6.84
CA LEU A 105 -2.12 -1.63 -7.18
C LEU A 105 -1.71 -0.32 -6.53
N GLU A 106 -0.92 -0.38 -5.48
CA GLU A 106 -0.34 0.80 -4.82
C GLU A 106 0.87 1.31 -5.59
N VAL A 107 0.91 2.60 -5.84
CA VAL A 107 2.03 3.29 -6.46
C VAL A 107 2.53 4.37 -5.51
N VAL A 108 3.77 4.25 -5.08
CA VAL A 108 4.43 5.13 -4.12
C VAL A 108 5.81 5.56 -4.62
N PRO A 109 6.36 6.69 -4.19
CA PRO A 109 7.73 7.06 -4.48
C PRO A 109 8.73 5.99 -4.02
N ALA A 110 9.84 5.82 -4.74
CA ALA A 110 10.89 4.91 -4.33
C ALA A 110 11.45 5.28 -2.94
N GLY A 111 11.79 4.25 -2.15
CA GLY A 111 12.23 4.42 -0.76
C GLY A 111 11.10 4.65 0.24
N VAL A 112 9.84 4.64 -0.21
CA VAL A 112 8.66 4.53 0.65
C VAL A 112 8.25 3.07 0.67
N ALA A 113 8.84 2.32 1.59
CA ALA A 113 8.46 0.93 1.89
C ALA A 113 8.30 0.80 3.41
N LYS A 114 7.57 -0.20 3.86
CA LYS A 114 7.28 -0.39 5.29
C LYS A 114 8.56 -0.55 6.11
N ASP A 115 9.53 -1.31 5.62
CA ASP A 115 10.83 -1.51 6.24
C ASP A 115 11.68 -0.24 6.33
N ALA A 116 11.79 0.53 5.24
CA ALA A 116 12.54 1.80 5.22
C ALA A 116 11.92 2.87 6.13
N SER A 117 10.60 2.87 6.28
CA SER A 117 9.89 3.76 7.19
C SER A 117 10.08 3.33 8.65
N LEU A 118 10.10 2.03 8.91
CA LEU A 118 10.38 1.44 10.22
C LEU A 118 11.82 1.71 10.66
N ASP A 119 12.80 1.52 9.78
CA ASP A 119 14.22 1.78 10.08
C ASP A 119 14.44 3.22 10.59
N LYS A 120 13.84 4.20 9.90
CA LYS A 120 13.88 5.60 10.33
C LYS A 120 13.20 5.80 11.69
N LEU A 121 12.04 5.18 11.91
CA LEU A 121 11.30 5.28 13.17
C LEU A 121 12.10 4.67 14.32
N LEU A 122 12.62 3.46 14.14
CA LEU A 122 13.40 2.77 15.16
C LEU A 122 14.68 3.56 15.52
N THR A 123 15.39 4.09 14.52
CA THR A 123 16.54 4.97 14.74
C THR A 123 16.16 6.21 15.58
N MET A 124 15.00 6.83 15.31
CA MET A 124 14.53 7.98 16.10
C MET A 124 14.15 7.63 17.53
N LEU A 125 13.74 6.40 17.78
CA LEU A 125 13.33 5.90 19.09
C LEU A 125 14.48 5.24 19.85
N ASP A 126 15.67 5.12 19.24
CA ASP A 126 16.82 4.38 19.78
C ASP A 126 16.49 2.91 20.07
N ILE A 127 15.73 2.28 19.15
CA ILE A 127 15.29 0.89 19.20
C ILE A 127 15.91 0.14 18.01
N THR A 128 16.31 -1.11 18.23
CA THR A 128 16.85 -1.97 17.17
C THR A 128 15.75 -2.79 16.47
N SER A 129 16.04 -3.31 15.28
CA SER A 129 15.11 -4.21 14.59
C SER A 129 14.86 -5.51 15.36
N GLU A 130 15.81 -5.95 16.20
CA GLU A 130 15.68 -7.14 17.07
C GLU A 130 14.61 -6.96 18.16
N GLU A 131 14.29 -5.72 18.52
CA GLU A 131 13.26 -5.36 19.48
C GLU A 131 11.89 -5.11 18.81
N LEU A 132 11.83 -5.18 17.48
CA LEU A 132 10.60 -4.98 16.70
C LEU A 132 9.81 -6.29 16.59
N VAL A 133 8.55 -6.23 16.94
CA VAL A 133 7.57 -7.28 16.61
C VAL A 133 6.70 -6.76 15.45
N ALA A 134 6.66 -7.48 14.35
CA ALA A 134 5.83 -7.16 13.20
C ALA A 134 4.69 -8.17 13.03
N CYS A 135 3.48 -7.67 12.82
CA CYS A 135 2.30 -8.47 12.49
C CYS A 135 1.88 -8.19 11.04
N GLY A 136 1.59 -9.24 10.26
CA GLY A 136 1.18 -9.08 8.87
C GLY A 136 0.45 -10.27 8.29
N ASP A 137 -0.28 -10.03 7.18
CA ASP A 137 -1.02 -11.05 6.43
C ASP A 137 -0.91 -10.88 4.91
N GLY A 138 -0.53 -9.68 4.43
CA GLY A 138 -0.46 -9.31 3.03
C GLY A 138 0.95 -9.39 2.43
N MET A 139 1.02 -9.47 1.10
CA MET A 139 2.29 -9.48 0.35
C MET A 139 3.12 -8.21 0.59
N ASN A 140 2.45 -7.09 0.82
CA ASN A 140 3.06 -5.79 1.16
C ASN A 140 3.67 -5.74 2.56
N ASP A 141 3.43 -6.74 3.41
CA ASP A 141 4.01 -6.84 4.76
C ASP A 141 5.34 -7.60 4.76
N ILE A 142 5.65 -8.36 3.71
CA ILE A 142 6.87 -9.17 3.63
C ILE A 142 8.15 -8.38 3.96
N PRO A 143 8.38 -7.15 3.46
CA PRO A 143 9.56 -6.38 3.83
C PRO A 143 9.63 -6.09 5.33
N MET A 144 8.51 -5.73 5.95
CA MET A 144 8.41 -5.46 7.38
C MET A 144 8.64 -6.74 8.22
N LEU A 145 8.03 -7.86 7.83
CA LEU A 145 8.21 -9.15 8.49
C LEU A 145 9.67 -9.63 8.45
N LYS A 146 10.35 -9.44 7.31
CA LYS A 146 11.78 -9.77 7.18
C LYS A 146 12.70 -8.88 8.03
N TYR A 147 12.28 -7.66 8.28
CA TYR A 147 13.07 -6.67 9.00
C TYR A 147 12.96 -6.81 10.52
N ALA A 148 11.84 -7.34 11.02
CA ALA A 148 11.55 -7.47 12.45
C ALA A 148 12.36 -8.57 13.12
N GLY A 149 12.62 -8.41 14.42
CA GLY A 149 13.17 -9.44 15.29
C GLY A 149 12.20 -10.58 15.59
N LEU A 150 10.88 -10.30 15.52
CA LEU A 150 9.82 -11.32 15.59
C LEU A 150 8.76 -11.03 14.55
N ALA A 151 8.60 -11.94 13.60
CA ALA A 151 7.57 -11.90 12.56
C ALA A 151 6.36 -12.76 12.95
N ALA A 152 5.26 -12.12 13.33
CA ALA A 152 3.99 -12.77 13.66
C ALA A 152 3.06 -12.72 12.44
N VAL A 153 2.80 -13.87 11.82
CA VAL A 153 1.98 -13.98 10.61
C VAL A 153 0.59 -14.51 10.94
N MET A 154 -0.43 -13.81 10.46
CA MET A 154 -1.82 -14.13 10.71
C MET A 154 -2.24 -15.44 10.03
N GLU A 155 -3.18 -16.18 10.65
CA GLU A 155 -3.71 -17.45 10.11
C GLU A 155 -4.33 -17.27 8.71
N ASN A 156 -4.97 -16.13 8.45
CA ASN A 156 -5.56 -15.79 7.15
C ASN A 156 -4.55 -15.29 6.10
N ALA A 157 -3.26 -15.22 6.43
CA ALA A 157 -2.24 -14.72 5.51
C ALA A 157 -2.10 -15.57 4.24
N TYR A 158 -1.66 -14.92 3.16
CA TYR A 158 -1.31 -15.63 1.92
C TYR A 158 -0.19 -16.67 2.15
N PRO A 159 -0.20 -17.83 1.45
CA PRO A 159 0.81 -18.87 1.61
C PRO A 159 2.25 -18.37 1.42
N GLU A 160 2.43 -17.37 0.56
CA GLU A 160 3.72 -16.73 0.30
C GLU A 160 4.22 -15.94 1.51
N VAL A 161 3.33 -15.30 2.25
CA VAL A 161 3.63 -14.50 3.45
C VAL A 161 3.97 -15.42 4.62
N LYS A 162 3.27 -16.54 4.77
CA LYS A 162 3.51 -17.55 5.81
C LYS A 162 4.94 -18.10 5.83
N LYS A 163 5.67 -18.02 4.71
CA LYS A 163 7.08 -18.43 4.65
C LYS A 163 8.03 -17.55 5.48
N TYR A 164 7.57 -16.41 5.92
CA TYR A 164 8.34 -15.43 6.70
C TYR A 164 7.89 -15.36 8.16
N ALA A 165 7.04 -16.29 8.60
CA ALA A 165 6.60 -16.37 9.97
C ALA A 165 7.69 -16.95 10.88
N ASP A 166 8.01 -16.26 11.96
CA ASP A 166 8.65 -16.87 13.13
C ASP A 166 7.58 -17.53 13.99
N VAL A 167 6.38 -16.94 14.05
CA VAL A 167 5.22 -17.47 14.75
C VAL A 167 3.93 -17.28 13.91
N ASP A 168 3.12 -18.33 13.85
CA ASP A 168 1.74 -18.25 13.34
C ASP A 168 0.83 -17.83 14.49
N VAL A 169 -0.05 -16.86 14.21
CA VAL A 169 -0.98 -16.30 15.19
C VAL A 169 -2.42 -16.34 14.65
N PRO A 170 -3.45 -16.24 15.53
CA PRO A 170 -4.84 -16.23 15.08
C PRO A 170 -5.10 -15.19 13.98
N SER A 171 -6.20 -15.37 13.26
CA SER A 171 -6.58 -14.47 12.16
C SER A 171 -6.84 -13.03 12.67
N ASN A 172 -6.92 -12.10 11.74
CA ASN A 172 -7.34 -10.72 12.05
C ASN A 172 -8.76 -10.69 12.66
N ASP A 173 -9.64 -11.60 12.26
CA ASP A 173 -11.01 -11.72 12.80
C ASP A 173 -11.03 -12.31 14.22
N ASP A 174 -9.97 -13.04 14.59
CA ASP A 174 -9.81 -13.70 15.90
C ASP A 174 -8.80 -12.96 16.80
N CYS A 175 -8.66 -11.66 16.60
CA CYS A 175 -7.82 -10.78 17.42
C CYS A 175 -6.33 -11.17 17.45
N GLY A 176 -5.73 -11.59 16.32
CA GLY A 176 -4.35 -12.04 16.24
C GLY A 176 -3.32 -11.05 16.79
N VAL A 177 -3.49 -9.74 16.56
CA VAL A 177 -2.58 -8.72 17.12
C VAL A 177 -2.66 -8.66 18.64
N ALA A 178 -3.86 -8.75 19.23
CA ALA A 178 -4.01 -8.80 20.67
C ALA A 178 -3.32 -10.05 21.25
N TYR A 179 -3.47 -11.19 20.58
CA TYR A 179 -2.76 -12.42 20.95
C TYR A 179 -1.25 -12.22 20.98
N VAL A 180 -0.68 -11.52 19.99
CA VAL A 180 0.76 -11.21 19.97
C VAL A 180 1.15 -10.36 21.17
N ILE A 181 0.39 -9.32 21.49
CA ILE A 181 0.66 -8.46 22.65
C ILE A 181 0.67 -9.26 23.95
N ASP A 182 -0.34 -10.09 24.16
CA ASP A 182 -0.53 -10.85 25.41
C ASP A 182 0.50 -11.98 25.60
N ASN A 183 1.06 -12.54 24.50
CA ASN A 183 1.92 -13.72 24.59
C ASN A 183 3.41 -13.45 24.31
N TYR A 184 3.74 -12.34 23.66
CA TYR A 184 5.12 -12.06 23.23
C TYR A 184 5.64 -10.68 23.68
N ILE A 185 4.77 -9.79 24.21
CA ILE A 185 5.17 -8.43 24.60
C ILE A 185 4.96 -8.20 26.10
N LEU A 186 3.84 -8.66 26.68
CA LEU A 186 3.51 -8.52 28.10
C LEU A 186 3.85 -9.78 28.89
#